data_d05b6109fe9be0436d53b1d32972adea
#
_entry.id   d05b6109fe9be0436d53b1d32972adea
#
_cell.length_a   1.000
_cell.length_b   1.000
_cell.length_c   1.000
_cell.angle_alpha   90.00
_cell.angle_beta   90.00
_cell.angle_gamma   90.00
#
_symmetry.space_group_name_H-M   'P 1'
#
loop_
_entity.id
_entity.type
_entity.pdbx_description
1 polymer ?
#
loop_
_entity_poly.entity_id
_entity_poly.type
_entity_poly.pdbx_seq_one_letter_code
_entity_poly.pdbx_strand_id
1 'polypeptide(L)'
;EQALSALDEDLEQVANSVPKSAFTYLKRVTIWVEHEQDFPGGVYHPSAQWLLNNGYPEEWAKGIQIGNAANYMSWVEQQPAMVLHELAHAWHHQRLGYDDPDIEAAYTAAMESGIYDEVAYASGGTAEAYAKTNKQEYFAELTEAWFWRNDFYPFVRDQLIEHDAL
;
A
#
# COMPACT_ATOMS: atom_id res chain seq x y z
N GLU A 1 2.07 -2.48 22.72
CA GLU A 1 1.80 -1.04 22.98
C GLU A 1 2.58 -0.14 21.99
N GLN A 2 3.90 -0.34 21.81
CA GLN A 2 4.72 0.48 20.90
C GLN A 2 4.23 0.43 19.45
N ALA A 3 3.92 -0.76 18.91
CA ALA A 3 3.39 -0.91 17.57
C ALA A 3 2.06 -0.17 17.36
N LEU A 4 1.17 -0.19 18.35
CA LEU A 4 -0.10 0.54 18.28
C LEU A 4 0.11 2.05 18.29
N SER A 5 1.08 2.55 19.09
CA SER A 5 1.43 3.98 19.09
C SER A 5 2.00 4.42 17.74
N ALA A 6 2.87 3.61 17.13
CA ALA A 6 3.42 3.90 15.82
C ALA A 6 2.35 3.83 14.72
N LEU A 7 1.43 2.86 14.80
CA LEU A 7 0.30 2.78 13.90
C LEU A 7 -0.62 4.00 14.00
N ASP A 8 -0.87 4.50 15.21
CA ASP A 8 -1.64 5.73 15.41
C ASP A 8 -0.95 6.95 14.76
N GLU A 9 0.38 7.05 14.88
CA GLU A 9 1.19 8.10 14.23
C GLU A 9 1.12 8.00 12.70
N ASP A 10 1.22 6.80 12.14
CA ASP A 10 1.09 6.55 10.71
C ASP A 10 -0.31 6.89 10.19
N LEU A 11 -1.36 6.54 10.94
CA LEU A 11 -2.74 6.88 10.59
C LEU A 11 -3.00 8.40 10.68
N GLU A 12 -2.38 9.11 11.61
CA GLU A 12 -2.41 10.56 11.67
C GLU A 12 -1.71 11.18 10.45
N GLN A 13 -0.56 10.63 10.04
CA GLN A 13 0.13 11.04 8.83
C GLN A 13 -0.74 10.82 7.57
N VAL A 14 -1.40 9.68 7.45
CA VAL A 14 -2.36 9.41 6.36
C VAL A 14 -3.49 10.44 6.38
N ALA A 15 -4.09 10.71 7.56
CA ALA A 15 -5.18 11.67 7.71
C ALA A 15 -4.81 13.08 7.26
N ASN A 16 -3.53 13.46 7.43
CA ASN A 16 -3.01 14.77 7.05
C ASN A 16 -2.58 14.84 5.58
N SER A 17 -2.30 13.71 4.93
CA SER A 17 -1.78 13.64 3.57
C SER A 17 -2.85 13.47 2.50
N VAL A 18 -3.86 12.63 2.76
CA VAL A 18 -4.90 12.33 1.78
C VAL A 18 -6.07 13.32 1.83
N PRO A 19 -6.86 13.46 0.73
CA PRO A 19 -8.07 14.29 0.75
C PRO A 19 -9.03 13.88 1.87
N LYS A 20 -9.65 14.85 2.55
CA LYS A 20 -10.61 14.60 3.65
C LYS A 20 -11.76 13.67 3.27
N SER A 21 -12.21 13.73 2.01
CA SER A 21 -13.26 12.82 1.50
C SER A 21 -12.78 11.37 1.44
N ALA A 22 -11.55 11.14 1.01
CA ALA A 22 -10.93 9.82 1.00
C ALA A 22 -10.74 9.31 2.45
N PHE A 23 -10.16 10.12 3.32
CA PHE A 23 -9.96 9.74 4.72
C PHE A 23 -11.27 9.41 5.44
N THR A 24 -12.36 10.13 5.16
CA THR A 24 -13.68 9.83 5.74
C THR A 24 -14.17 8.41 5.42
N TYR A 25 -13.73 7.86 4.30
CA TYR A 25 -14.00 6.48 3.93
C TYR A 25 -12.96 5.53 4.56
N LEU A 26 -11.67 5.82 4.37
CA LEU A 26 -10.55 4.94 4.78
C LEU A 26 -10.54 4.66 6.28
N LYS A 27 -10.92 5.61 7.13
CA LYS A 27 -11.03 5.41 8.59
C LYS A 27 -12.05 4.35 9.02
N ARG A 28 -12.82 3.78 8.09
CA ARG A 28 -13.76 2.68 8.34
C ARG A 28 -13.16 1.31 8.05
N VAL A 29 -11.99 1.27 7.43
CA VAL A 29 -11.26 0.03 7.17
C VAL A 29 -10.73 -0.47 8.51
N THR A 30 -11.11 -1.68 8.88
CA THR A 30 -10.61 -2.30 10.11
C THR A 30 -9.17 -2.74 9.92
N ILE A 31 -8.31 -2.46 10.90
CA ILE A 31 -6.93 -2.94 10.93
C ILE A 31 -6.80 -3.93 12.08
N TRP A 32 -6.45 -5.16 11.74
CA TRP A 32 -6.19 -6.26 12.65
C TRP A 32 -4.70 -6.33 12.93
N VAL A 33 -4.31 -6.18 14.19
CA VAL A 33 -2.89 -6.22 14.60
C VAL A 33 -2.66 -7.48 15.41
N GLU A 34 -1.86 -8.39 14.87
CA GLU A 34 -1.52 -9.64 15.51
C GLU A 34 -0.17 -9.58 16.22
N HIS A 35 0.05 -10.43 17.20
CA HIS A 35 1.25 -10.39 18.03
C HIS A 35 2.45 -11.04 17.33
N GLU A 36 2.29 -12.27 16.84
CA GLU A 36 3.38 -13.07 16.26
C GLU A 36 2.81 -14.07 15.25
N GLN A 37 2.46 -13.62 14.07
CA GLN A 37 2.21 -14.51 12.93
C GLN A 37 3.49 -14.66 12.11
N ASP A 38 3.59 -15.74 11.35
CA ASP A 38 4.72 -15.98 10.42
C ASP A 38 4.75 -14.97 9.26
N PHE A 39 3.70 -14.19 9.11
CA PHE A 39 3.60 -13.11 8.13
C PHE A 39 4.15 -11.80 8.70
N PRO A 40 5.23 -11.23 8.13
CA PRO A 40 5.94 -10.12 8.76
C PRO A 40 5.38 -8.72 8.45
N GLY A 41 4.51 -8.56 7.46
CA GLY A 41 4.09 -7.26 6.92
C GLY A 41 2.64 -6.89 7.16
N GLY A 42 2.17 -5.92 6.36
CA GLY A 42 0.77 -5.57 6.18
C GLY A 42 0.17 -6.30 4.97
N VAL A 43 -1.12 -6.57 4.98
CA VAL A 43 -1.86 -7.05 3.81
C VAL A 43 -3.34 -6.66 3.90
N TYR A 44 -3.85 -6.12 2.81
CA TYR A 44 -5.28 -5.92 2.63
C TYR A 44 -5.94 -7.19 2.09
N HIS A 45 -7.04 -7.61 2.70
CA HIS A 45 -7.77 -8.81 2.31
C HIS A 45 -9.04 -8.48 1.49
N PRO A 46 -9.02 -8.60 0.16
CA PRO A 46 -10.20 -8.28 -0.66
C PRO A 46 -11.31 -9.33 -0.57
N SER A 47 -10.99 -10.58 -0.26
CA SER A 47 -11.87 -11.74 -0.44
C SER A 47 -12.10 -12.55 0.83
N ALA A 48 -13.35 -12.58 1.32
CA ALA A 48 -13.77 -13.48 2.40
C ALA A 48 -13.57 -14.96 2.02
N GLN A 49 -13.87 -15.34 0.76
CA GLN A 49 -13.71 -16.72 0.32
C GLN A 49 -12.25 -17.17 0.34
N TRP A 50 -11.31 -16.27 -0.04
CA TRP A 50 -9.89 -16.58 0.04
C TRP A 50 -9.46 -16.79 1.50
N LEU A 51 -9.89 -15.93 2.41
CA LEU A 51 -9.61 -16.06 3.84
C LEU A 51 -10.07 -17.42 4.39
N LEU A 52 -11.33 -17.79 4.16
CA LEU A 52 -11.87 -19.07 4.59
C LEU A 52 -11.09 -20.26 4.03
N ASN A 53 -10.74 -20.22 2.75
CA ASN A 53 -9.99 -21.30 2.09
C ASN A 53 -8.57 -21.46 2.64
N ASN A 54 -8.00 -20.40 3.26
CA ASN A 54 -6.66 -20.39 3.84
C ASN A 54 -6.66 -20.43 5.38
N GLY A 55 -7.82 -20.66 6.01
CA GLY A 55 -7.92 -20.83 7.46
C GLY A 55 -7.91 -19.53 8.26
N TYR A 56 -8.16 -18.39 7.61
CA TYR A 56 -8.30 -17.09 8.26
C TYR A 56 -9.77 -16.74 8.55
N PRO A 57 -10.02 -15.86 9.53
CA PRO A 57 -11.37 -15.38 9.82
C PRO A 57 -11.97 -14.60 8.65
N GLU A 58 -13.22 -14.91 8.28
CA GLU A 58 -13.89 -14.19 7.17
C GLU A 58 -14.16 -12.72 7.47
N GLU A 59 -14.25 -12.33 8.74
CA GLU A 59 -14.45 -10.96 9.19
C GLU A 59 -13.25 -10.04 8.89
N TRP A 60 -12.10 -10.60 8.52
CA TRP A 60 -10.95 -9.81 8.05
C TRP A 60 -11.12 -9.31 6.62
N ALA A 61 -12.12 -9.80 5.91
CA ALA A 61 -12.40 -9.35 4.55
C ALA A 61 -12.66 -7.84 4.50
N LYS A 62 -12.05 -7.18 3.51
CA LYS A 62 -12.06 -5.72 3.33
C LYS A 62 -11.38 -4.94 4.45
N GLY A 63 -10.59 -5.62 5.28
CA GLY A 63 -9.72 -5.06 6.29
C GLY A 63 -8.25 -5.30 5.98
N ILE A 64 -7.39 -4.75 6.83
CA ILE A 64 -5.93 -4.87 6.77
C ILE A 64 -5.49 -5.75 7.93
N GLN A 65 -4.61 -6.72 7.65
CA GLN A 65 -3.90 -7.48 8.67
C GLN A 65 -2.47 -6.96 8.79
N ILE A 66 -2.05 -6.64 10.00
CA ILE A 66 -0.64 -6.48 10.37
C ILE A 66 -0.25 -7.74 11.12
N GLY A 67 0.53 -8.61 10.47
CA GLY A 67 0.76 -9.98 10.96
C GLY A 67 1.69 -10.08 12.17
N ASN A 68 2.54 -9.08 12.42
CA ASN A 68 3.49 -9.13 13.51
C ASN A 68 3.79 -7.76 14.11
N ALA A 69 3.16 -7.47 15.25
CA ALA A 69 3.36 -6.21 15.98
C ALA A 69 4.80 -5.99 16.44
N ALA A 70 5.57 -7.05 16.71
CA ALA A 70 6.97 -6.92 17.14
C ALA A 70 7.87 -6.41 15.99
N ASN A 71 7.54 -6.75 14.75
CA ASN A 71 8.29 -6.34 13.56
C ASN A 71 7.83 -4.99 13.00
N TYR A 72 6.67 -4.49 13.44
CA TYR A 72 6.07 -3.28 12.87
C TYR A 72 7.05 -2.09 12.84
N MET A 73 7.75 -1.83 13.93
CA MET A 73 8.70 -0.72 14.03
C MET A 73 9.84 -0.83 13.01
N SER A 74 10.42 -2.03 12.84
CA SER A 74 11.47 -2.25 11.86
C SER A 74 10.95 -2.23 10.42
N TRP A 75 9.68 -2.53 10.24
CA TRP A 75 9.03 -2.52 8.94
C TRP A 75 8.78 -1.10 8.45
N VAL A 76 8.23 -0.22 9.29
CA VAL A 76 7.99 1.19 8.93
C VAL A 76 9.27 1.99 8.71
N GLU A 77 10.42 1.54 9.24
CA GLU A 77 11.72 2.12 8.90
C GLU A 77 12.10 1.87 7.43
N GLN A 78 11.67 0.75 6.85
CA GLN A 78 11.96 0.34 5.48
C GLN A 78 10.87 0.81 4.50
N GLN A 79 9.61 0.69 4.92
CA GLN A 79 8.42 1.07 4.17
C GLN A 79 7.56 2.03 5.01
N PRO A 80 7.92 3.30 5.11
CA PRO A 80 7.24 4.26 5.99
C PRO A 80 5.77 4.48 5.64
N ALA A 81 5.37 4.24 4.40
CA ALA A 81 4.00 4.41 3.94
C ALA A 81 3.19 3.09 3.89
N MET A 82 3.65 1.99 4.52
CA MET A 82 3.03 0.68 4.45
C MET A 82 1.51 0.72 4.78
N VAL A 83 1.10 1.46 5.79
CA VAL A 83 -0.32 1.58 6.14
C VAL A 83 -1.11 2.32 5.05
N LEU A 84 -0.52 3.34 4.43
CA LEU A 84 -1.13 4.03 3.28
C LEU A 84 -1.23 3.10 2.07
N HIS A 85 -0.22 2.27 1.82
CA HIS A 85 -0.22 1.23 0.78
C HIS A 85 -1.43 0.30 0.91
N GLU A 86 -1.63 -0.28 2.09
CA GLU A 86 -2.75 -1.19 2.33
C GLU A 86 -4.11 -0.47 2.27
N LEU A 87 -4.17 0.78 2.72
CA LEU A 87 -5.36 1.62 2.58
C LEU A 87 -5.63 1.99 1.11
N ALA A 88 -4.59 2.11 0.28
CA ALA A 88 -4.74 2.31 -1.17
C ALA A 88 -5.36 1.09 -1.84
N HIS A 89 -4.95 -0.14 -1.46
CA HIS A 89 -5.63 -1.36 -1.89
C HIS A 89 -7.11 -1.37 -1.49
N ALA A 90 -7.42 -0.95 -0.26
CA ALA A 90 -8.81 -0.85 0.21
C ALA A 90 -9.62 0.15 -0.63
N TRP A 91 -9.04 1.30 -0.96
CA TRP A 91 -9.67 2.30 -1.82
C TRP A 91 -9.86 1.79 -3.24
N HIS A 92 -8.80 1.24 -3.86
CA HIS A 92 -8.84 0.68 -5.19
C HIS A 92 -9.96 -0.38 -5.30
N HIS A 93 -9.95 -1.38 -4.41
CA HIS A 93 -10.94 -2.47 -4.42
C HIS A 93 -12.37 -1.98 -4.18
N GLN A 94 -12.58 -1.16 -3.15
CA GLN A 94 -13.93 -0.88 -2.64
C GLN A 94 -14.57 0.36 -3.27
N ARG A 95 -13.80 1.26 -3.86
CA ARG A 95 -14.30 2.53 -4.42
C ARG A 95 -14.17 2.63 -5.93
N LEU A 96 -13.08 2.18 -6.49
CA LEU A 96 -12.82 2.21 -7.92
C LEU A 96 -13.20 0.88 -8.59
N GLY A 97 -12.89 -0.21 -7.92
CA GLY A 97 -12.96 -1.57 -8.48
C GLY A 97 -11.62 -1.96 -9.12
N TYR A 98 -11.24 -3.24 -8.97
CA TYR A 98 -9.98 -3.72 -9.55
C TYR A 98 -9.97 -3.78 -11.09
N ASP A 99 -11.13 -3.56 -11.72
CA ASP A 99 -11.26 -3.50 -13.17
C ASP A 99 -11.43 -2.06 -13.67
N ASP A 100 -10.97 -1.06 -12.89
CA ASP A 100 -10.97 0.34 -13.29
C ASP A 100 -10.14 0.53 -14.57
N PRO A 101 -10.74 1.02 -15.68
CA PRO A 101 -10.08 1.08 -16.99
C PRO A 101 -8.97 2.13 -17.04
N ASP A 102 -9.04 3.19 -16.24
CA ASP A 102 -8.02 4.24 -16.23
C ASP A 102 -6.75 3.73 -15.54
N ILE A 103 -6.89 2.99 -14.43
CA ILE A 103 -5.76 2.35 -13.74
C ILE A 103 -5.14 1.26 -14.64
N GLU A 104 -5.96 0.45 -15.31
CA GLU A 104 -5.49 -0.58 -16.24
C GLU A 104 -4.68 0.03 -17.39
N ALA A 105 -5.17 1.14 -17.98
CA ALA A 105 -4.50 1.82 -19.07
C ALA A 105 -3.17 2.44 -18.62
N ALA A 106 -3.15 3.10 -17.46
CA ALA A 106 -1.94 3.69 -16.88
C ALA A 106 -0.89 2.61 -16.58
N TYR A 107 -1.28 1.54 -15.88
CA TYR A 107 -0.40 0.40 -15.61
C TYR A 107 0.19 -0.20 -16.89
N THR A 108 -0.65 -0.45 -17.90
CA THR A 108 -0.22 -1.04 -19.18
C THR A 108 0.82 -0.15 -19.85
N ALA A 109 0.55 1.17 -19.96
CA ALA A 109 1.47 2.11 -20.57
C ALA A 109 2.81 2.22 -19.81
N ALA A 110 2.77 2.24 -18.49
CA ALA A 110 3.97 2.23 -17.64
C ALA A 110 4.81 0.96 -17.86
N MET A 111 4.17 -0.21 -17.94
CA MET A 111 4.85 -1.48 -18.21
C MET A 111 5.46 -1.54 -19.60
N GLU A 112 4.74 -1.08 -20.61
CA GLU A 112 5.24 -1.03 -22.01
C GLU A 112 6.41 -0.04 -22.18
N SER A 113 6.46 1.02 -21.38
CA SER A 113 7.54 2.00 -21.42
C SER A 113 8.83 1.52 -20.77
N GLY A 114 8.77 0.53 -19.86
CA GLY A 114 9.90 0.01 -19.11
C GLY A 114 10.46 0.94 -18.03
N ILE A 115 9.74 2.03 -17.67
CA ILE A 115 10.22 3.03 -16.70
C ILE A 115 10.42 2.45 -15.29
N TYR A 116 9.80 1.33 -14.97
CA TYR A 116 9.90 0.64 -13.68
C TYR A 116 10.79 -0.61 -13.70
N ASP A 117 11.50 -0.89 -14.81
CA ASP A 117 12.32 -2.09 -14.95
C ASP A 117 13.55 -2.08 -14.03
N GLU A 118 14.12 -0.91 -13.83
CA GLU A 118 15.28 -0.70 -12.95
C GLU A 118 15.22 0.71 -12.37
N VAL A 119 14.84 0.81 -11.11
CA VAL A 119 14.70 2.09 -10.40
C VAL A 119 15.54 2.09 -9.12
N ALA A 120 15.83 3.28 -8.60
CA ALA A 120 16.51 3.40 -7.32
C ALA A 120 15.63 2.86 -6.18
N TYR A 121 16.26 2.17 -5.21
CA TYR A 121 15.63 1.67 -4.01
C TYR A 121 16.09 2.49 -2.79
N ALA A 122 15.18 2.80 -1.86
CA ALA A 122 15.45 3.70 -0.73
C ALA A 122 16.58 3.22 0.19
N SER A 123 16.77 1.90 0.33
CA SER A 123 17.89 1.32 1.09
C SER A 123 19.21 1.29 0.34
N GLY A 124 19.24 1.77 -0.91
CA GLY A 124 20.41 1.86 -1.80
C GLY A 124 20.39 0.82 -2.92
N GLY A 125 21.12 1.14 -4.00
CA GLY A 125 21.13 0.32 -5.21
C GLY A 125 19.93 0.56 -6.13
N THR A 126 19.74 -0.36 -7.09
CA THR A 126 18.62 -0.37 -8.02
C THR A 126 17.93 -1.74 -8.00
N ALA A 127 16.63 -1.76 -8.30
CA ALA A 127 15.84 -2.97 -8.43
C ALA A 127 14.66 -2.73 -9.37
N GLU A 128 14.02 -3.80 -9.80
CA GLU A 128 12.71 -3.74 -10.43
C GLU A 128 11.70 -3.20 -9.39
N ALA A 129 10.90 -2.20 -9.77
CA ALA A 129 9.92 -1.60 -8.86
C ALA A 129 8.82 -2.61 -8.50
N TYR A 130 8.38 -2.59 -7.24
CA TYR A 130 7.27 -3.43 -6.79
C TYR A 130 5.96 -3.11 -7.52
N ALA A 131 5.80 -1.87 -7.98
CA ALA A 131 4.72 -1.41 -8.87
C ALA A 131 4.53 -2.27 -10.13
N LYS A 132 5.56 -3.00 -10.59
CA LYS A 132 5.46 -3.91 -11.74
C LYS A 132 4.70 -5.20 -11.47
N THR A 133 4.53 -5.58 -10.24
CA THR A 133 3.93 -6.88 -9.86
C THR A 133 2.53 -7.06 -10.46
N ASN A 134 1.70 -6.05 -10.36
CA ASN A 134 0.36 -5.97 -10.94
C ASN A 134 -0.19 -4.54 -10.80
N LYS A 135 -1.36 -4.27 -11.42
CA LYS A 135 -2.01 -2.96 -11.37
C LYS A 135 -2.44 -2.52 -9.96
N GLN A 136 -2.66 -3.47 -9.04
CA GLN A 136 -3.02 -3.15 -7.66
C GLN A 136 -1.82 -2.60 -6.91
N GLU A 137 -0.65 -3.24 -7.05
CA GLU A 137 0.61 -2.75 -6.48
C GLU A 137 1.05 -1.44 -7.13
N TYR A 138 0.91 -1.31 -8.45
CA TYR A 138 1.15 -0.05 -9.15
C TYR A 138 0.34 1.09 -8.53
N PHE A 139 -0.97 0.93 -8.35
CA PHE A 139 -1.81 1.94 -7.74
C PHE A 139 -1.40 2.28 -6.30
N ALA A 140 -1.03 1.27 -5.50
CA ALA A 140 -0.64 1.46 -4.11
C ALA A 140 0.72 2.17 -4.00
N GLU A 141 1.73 1.72 -4.74
CA GLU A 141 3.08 2.34 -4.78
C GLU A 141 3.03 3.81 -5.23
N LEU A 142 2.25 4.11 -6.28
CA LEU A 142 2.09 5.48 -6.75
C LEU A 142 1.29 6.34 -5.76
N THR A 143 0.38 5.74 -5.00
CA THR A 143 -0.32 6.41 -3.90
C THR A 143 0.64 6.79 -2.78
N GLU A 144 1.61 5.93 -2.44
CA GLU A 144 2.68 6.25 -1.48
C GLU A 144 3.51 7.45 -1.96
N ALA A 145 4.02 7.40 -3.20
CA ALA A 145 4.79 8.49 -3.78
C ALA A 145 4.00 9.81 -3.86
N TRP A 146 2.69 9.74 -4.15
CA TRP A 146 1.85 10.92 -4.30
C TRP A 146 1.52 11.62 -2.99
N PHE A 147 1.25 10.86 -1.92
CA PHE A 147 0.73 11.41 -0.67
C PHE A 147 1.74 11.39 0.47
N TRP A 148 2.80 10.57 0.37
CA TRP A 148 3.80 10.44 1.42
C TRP A 148 5.18 10.16 0.82
N ARG A 149 5.65 8.92 0.94
CA ARG A 149 6.97 8.49 0.49
C ARG A 149 6.97 7.01 0.14
N ASN A 150 7.39 6.70 -1.08
CA ASN A 150 7.61 5.34 -1.57
C ASN A 150 9.05 4.87 -1.28
N ASP A 151 9.27 3.57 -1.19
CA ASP A 151 10.59 2.94 -1.01
C ASP A 151 11.27 2.58 -2.36
N PHE A 152 10.53 2.54 -3.47
CA PHE A 152 11.05 2.53 -4.83
C PHE A 152 10.90 3.91 -5.51
N TYR A 153 11.87 4.27 -6.38
CA TYR A 153 11.71 5.48 -7.18
C TYR A 153 10.57 5.30 -8.21
N PRO A 154 9.72 6.33 -8.31
CA PRO A 154 9.76 7.66 -7.70
C PRO A 154 9.37 7.66 -6.22
N PHE A 155 10.17 8.34 -5.40
CA PHE A 155 9.98 8.34 -3.94
C PHE A 155 8.92 9.32 -3.46
N VAL A 156 8.71 10.42 -4.19
CA VAL A 156 7.81 11.51 -3.81
C VAL A 156 7.10 12.07 -5.03
N ARG A 157 6.05 12.84 -4.77
CA ARG A 157 5.12 13.35 -5.77
C ARG A 157 5.77 14.08 -6.94
N ASP A 158 6.73 14.98 -6.68
CA ASP A 158 7.37 15.74 -7.76
C ASP A 158 8.13 14.83 -8.72
N GLN A 159 8.81 13.81 -8.17
CA GLN A 159 9.49 12.78 -8.96
C GLN A 159 8.49 11.92 -9.73
N LEU A 160 7.34 11.58 -9.12
CA LEU A 160 6.30 10.81 -9.78
C LEU A 160 5.73 11.55 -11.00
N ILE A 161 5.43 12.83 -10.87
CA ILE A 161 4.94 13.66 -11.98
C ILE A 161 5.93 13.72 -13.16
N GLU A 162 7.24 13.68 -12.88
CA GLU A 162 8.28 13.70 -13.91
C GLU A 162 8.53 12.31 -14.51
N HIS A 163 8.40 11.26 -13.72
CA HIS A 163 8.74 9.89 -14.11
C HIS A 163 7.59 9.16 -14.83
N ASP A 164 6.39 9.36 -14.33
CA ASP A 164 5.16 8.71 -14.82
C ASP A 164 4.09 9.77 -15.04
N ALA A 165 4.12 10.35 -16.23
CA ALA A 165 3.30 11.51 -16.61
C ALA A 165 1.92 11.13 -17.20
N LEU A 166 1.36 10.00 -16.78
CA LEU A 166 0.08 9.47 -17.28
C LEU A 166 -1.14 10.07 -16.61
#